data_d7f8b372873d4462449e73939b9959a9
#
_entry.id   d7f8b372873d4462449e73939b9959a9
#
_cell.length_a   1.000
_cell.length_b   1.000
_cell.length_c   1.000
_cell.angle_alpha   90.00
_cell.angle_beta   90.00
_cell.angle_gamma   90.00
#
_symmetry.space_group_name_H-M   'P 1'
#
loop_
_entity.id
_entity.type
_entity.pdbx_description
1 polymer ?
#
loop_
_entity_poly.entity_id
_entity_poly.type
_entity_poly.pdbx_seq_one_letter_code
_entity_poly.pdbx_strand_id
1 'polypeptide(L)'
;MTRLCTMAVTGGVAAALVAHAAAQPLPALETVLGRAGAYVLGLQQQLAGIVAEEDYVQDVRASSVLGPTTRSGLPGVRHRELKSDLLLVRPVGADRWVQFRDVFEVDGRPVRDRNQRLMKLFVTPSSATANQAEQIANESSRYNIGNLLRTVNLPVLALAILEPRQQSRFVFKRIGKGGDAPVRSAAAAATTVWVIGYREVEGQTMIRTTNFRDMPARGRFWIEPDSGQVLASELIAQDLSLTGVITVGYEREPALNVMVPIQMKERYDLRRGPSPVTGEANYRSFRQFQVKVDEKIAPIVKE
;
A
#
# COMPACT_ATOMS: atom_id res chain seq x y z
N MET A 1 39.97 53.31 -69.02
CA MET A 1 38.53 53.25 -68.69
C MET A 1 38.32 52.04 -67.77
N THR A 2 38.33 52.26 -66.48
CA THR A 2 38.28 51.18 -65.47
C THR A 2 36.93 51.35 -64.74
N ARG A 3 36.06 50.33 -64.83
CA ARG A 3 34.79 50.28 -64.11
C ARG A 3 34.95 49.62 -62.74
N LEU A 4 34.73 50.37 -61.67
CA LEU A 4 34.61 49.85 -60.29
C LEU A 4 33.23 49.16 -60.17
N CYS A 5 33.22 47.91 -59.69
CA CYS A 5 32.02 47.19 -59.30
C CYS A 5 31.93 47.26 -57.79
N THR A 6 30.89 47.91 -57.25
CA THR A 6 30.65 48.03 -55.80
C THR A 6 29.69 46.87 -55.42
N MET A 7 30.19 45.93 -54.59
CA MET A 7 29.35 44.90 -53.96
C MET A 7 28.76 45.41 -52.66
N ALA A 8 27.46 45.47 -52.54
CA ALA A 8 26.72 45.72 -51.32
C ALA A 8 26.48 44.40 -50.57
N VAL A 9 27.03 44.29 -49.34
CA VAL A 9 26.77 43.15 -48.44
C VAL A 9 25.61 43.53 -47.52
N THR A 10 24.46 42.94 -47.72
CA THR A 10 23.29 43.03 -46.85
C THR A 10 23.43 41.96 -45.76
N GLY A 11 23.82 42.41 -44.54
CA GLY A 11 23.85 41.57 -43.32
C GLY A 11 22.44 41.39 -42.77
N GLY A 12 21.87 40.21 -42.87
CA GLY A 12 20.61 39.84 -42.19
C GLY A 12 20.88 39.49 -40.74
N VAL A 13 20.35 40.26 -39.80
CA VAL A 13 20.33 39.95 -38.36
C VAL A 13 19.19 38.99 -38.10
N ALA A 14 19.48 37.70 -37.88
CA ALA A 14 18.52 36.71 -37.40
C ALA A 14 18.29 36.93 -35.90
N ALA A 15 17.18 37.52 -35.53
CA ALA A 15 16.73 37.56 -34.12
C ALA A 15 16.24 36.19 -33.67
N ALA A 16 17.03 35.47 -32.85
CA ALA A 16 16.62 34.24 -32.20
C ALA A 16 15.60 34.57 -31.11
N LEU A 17 14.34 34.26 -31.34
CA LEU A 17 13.29 34.25 -30.30
C LEU A 17 13.57 33.10 -29.30
N VAL A 18 14.17 33.41 -28.17
CA VAL A 18 14.25 32.49 -27.02
C VAL A 18 12.88 32.45 -26.40
N ALA A 19 12.09 31.41 -26.74
CA ALA A 19 10.83 31.13 -26.07
C ALA A 19 11.15 30.75 -24.59
N HIS A 20 10.91 31.65 -23.67
CA HIS A 20 10.92 31.35 -22.24
C HIS A 20 9.68 30.48 -21.98
N ALA A 21 9.89 29.18 -21.76
CA ALA A 21 8.86 28.32 -21.22
C ALA A 21 8.51 28.85 -19.81
N ALA A 22 7.39 29.54 -19.70
CA ALA A 22 6.88 30.00 -18.41
C ALA A 22 6.65 28.75 -17.55
N ALA A 23 7.35 28.65 -16.41
CA ALA A 23 7.13 27.57 -15.45
C ALA A 23 5.67 27.61 -15.03
N GLN A 24 4.93 26.55 -15.30
CA GLN A 24 3.54 26.44 -14.87
C GLN A 24 3.46 26.56 -13.35
N PRO A 25 2.51 27.35 -12.82
CA PRO A 25 2.36 27.46 -11.36
C PRO A 25 2.06 26.09 -10.79
N LEU A 26 2.68 25.77 -9.63
CA LEU A 26 2.44 24.51 -8.93
C LEU A 26 0.93 24.39 -8.59
N PRO A 27 0.32 23.20 -8.74
CA PRO A 27 -1.09 23.00 -8.41
C PRO A 27 -1.35 23.30 -6.93
N ALA A 28 -2.59 23.69 -6.59
CA ALA A 28 -3.01 23.82 -5.20
C ALA A 28 -3.03 22.44 -4.51
N LEU A 29 -2.86 22.40 -3.20
CA LEU A 29 -2.86 21.15 -2.42
C LEU A 29 -4.19 20.38 -2.60
N GLU A 30 -5.31 21.11 -2.58
CA GLU A 30 -6.65 20.56 -2.77
C GLU A 30 -6.80 19.88 -4.14
N THR A 31 -6.20 20.46 -5.16
CA THR A 31 -6.20 19.85 -6.50
C THR A 31 -5.44 18.52 -6.50
N VAL A 32 -4.28 18.46 -5.84
CA VAL A 32 -3.48 17.24 -5.74
C VAL A 32 -4.23 16.18 -4.91
N LEU A 33 -4.86 16.57 -3.81
CA LEU A 33 -5.68 15.66 -2.98
C LEU A 33 -6.90 15.13 -3.75
N GLY A 34 -7.56 15.97 -4.56
CA GLY A 34 -8.66 15.53 -5.41
C GLY A 34 -8.21 14.50 -6.46
N ARG A 35 -7.06 14.73 -7.11
CA ARG A 35 -6.44 13.76 -8.03
C ARG A 35 -6.08 12.47 -7.33
N ALA A 36 -5.46 12.55 -6.14
CA ALA A 36 -5.07 11.38 -5.34
C ALA A 36 -6.30 10.56 -4.91
N GLY A 37 -7.39 11.22 -4.55
CA GLY A 37 -8.66 10.55 -4.24
C GLY A 37 -9.23 9.79 -5.45
N ALA A 38 -9.27 10.42 -6.62
CA ALA A 38 -9.72 9.78 -7.85
C ALA A 38 -8.80 8.60 -8.23
N TYR A 39 -7.47 8.79 -8.11
CA TYR A 39 -6.49 7.74 -8.33
C TYR A 39 -6.72 6.53 -7.42
N VAL A 40 -6.93 6.74 -6.12
CA VAL A 40 -7.15 5.64 -5.15
C VAL A 40 -8.41 4.86 -5.46
N LEU A 41 -9.51 5.53 -5.81
CA LEU A 41 -10.76 4.86 -6.22
C LEU A 41 -10.54 4.00 -7.48
N GLY A 42 -9.82 4.51 -8.47
CA GLY A 42 -9.48 3.77 -9.68
C GLY A 42 -8.54 2.58 -9.38
N LEU A 43 -7.54 2.79 -8.53
CA LEU A 43 -6.59 1.74 -8.12
C LEU A 43 -7.30 0.59 -7.40
N GLN A 44 -8.23 0.87 -6.50
CA GLN A 44 -9.01 -0.14 -5.81
C GLN A 44 -9.79 -1.03 -6.79
N GLN A 45 -10.36 -0.45 -7.85
CA GLN A 45 -11.04 -1.20 -8.89
C GLN A 45 -10.08 -2.07 -9.70
N GLN A 46 -8.89 -1.54 -10.02
CA GLN A 46 -7.87 -2.28 -10.77
C GLN A 46 -7.26 -3.43 -9.96
N LEU A 47 -7.09 -3.25 -8.65
CA LEU A 47 -6.56 -4.28 -7.75
C LEU A 47 -7.60 -5.37 -7.42
N ALA A 48 -8.87 -5.14 -7.74
CA ALA A 48 -9.91 -6.14 -7.52
C ALA A 48 -9.62 -7.43 -8.30
N GLY A 49 -9.58 -8.54 -7.61
CA GLY A 49 -9.27 -9.84 -8.21
C GLY A 49 -7.79 -10.05 -8.54
N ILE A 50 -6.90 -9.13 -8.15
CA ILE A 50 -5.46 -9.36 -8.22
C ILE A 50 -5.03 -10.09 -6.96
N VAL A 51 -4.27 -11.16 -7.15
CA VAL A 51 -3.60 -11.94 -6.10
C VAL A 51 -2.10 -11.69 -6.22
N ALA A 52 -1.47 -11.34 -5.11
CA ALA A 52 -0.02 -11.22 -5.01
C ALA A 52 0.55 -12.29 -4.08
N GLU A 53 1.71 -12.81 -4.39
CA GLU A 53 2.50 -13.58 -3.43
C GLU A 53 3.21 -12.63 -2.48
N GLU A 54 3.13 -12.93 -1.19
CA GLU A 54 3.79 -12.20 -0.13
C GLU A 54 4.80 -13.10 0.58
N ASP A 55 6.05 -12.65 0.65
CA ASP A 55 7.05 -13.15 1.58
C ASP A 55 7.14 -12.19 2.75
N TYR A 56 6.74 -12.65 3.93
CA TYR A 56 6.63 -11.81 5.12
C TYR A 56 7.48 -12.35 6.26
N VAL A 57 8.48 -11.57 6.65
CA VAL A 57 9.41 -11.87 7.74
C VAL A 57 9.05 -11.04 8.96
N GLN A 58 9.07 -11.66 10.13
CA GLN A 58 8.77 -11.02 11.41
C GLN A 58 9.86 -11.33 12.42
N ASP A 59 10.28 -10.31 13.18
CA ASP A 59 11.28 -10.41 14.24
C ASP A 59 10.79 -9.78 15.54
N VAL A 60 11.03 -10.48 16.64
CA VAL A 60 10.84 -9.97 18.00
C VAL A 60 12.09 -10.30 18.82
N ARG A 61 12.76 -9.27 19.32
CA ARG A 61 13.87 -9.48 20.24
C ARG A 61 13.32 -9.81 21.64
N ALA A 62 13.76 -10.90 22.26
CA ALA A 62 13.42 -11.17 23.65
C ALA A 62 14.11 -10.12 24.56
N SER A 63 13.33 -9.50 25.46
CA SER A 63 13.91 -8.66 26.50
C SER A 63 14.76 -9.52 27.43
N SER A 64 15.99 -9.11 27.70
CA SER A 64 16.92 -9.81 28.55
C SER A 64 16.46 -9.93 30.03
N VAL A 65 15.35 -9.29 30.40
CA VAL A 65 14.92 -9.17 31.80
C VAL A 65 14.14 -10.38 32.33
N LEU A 66 13.49 -11.21 31.49
CA LEU A 66 12.63 -12.31 31.95
C LEU A 66 12.38 -13.44 30.92
N GLY A 67 13.25 -13.68 29.97
CA GLY A 67 13.07 -14.76 28.97
C GLY A 67 14.11 -15.88 29.12
N PRO A 68 13.82 -17.11 28.64
CA PRO A 68 14.81 -18.16 28.62
C PRO A 68 16.00 -17.68 27.78
N THR A 69 17.12 -17.51 28.43
CA THR A 69 18.40 -17.31 27.75
C THR A 69 18.66 -18.55 26.89
N THR A 70 19.00 -18.35 25.61
CA THR A 70 19.62 -19.42 24.85
C THR A 70 20.84 -19.89 25.61
N ARG A 71 21.29 -21.15 25.45
CA ARG A 71 22.49 -21.70 26.10
C ARG A 71 23.74 -20.79 26.03
N SER A 72 23.75 -19.78 25.19
CA SER A 72 24.81 -18.78 25.04
C SER A 72 24.59 -17.47 25.82
N GLY A 73 23.52 -17.34 26.64
CA GLY A 73 23.27 -16.15 27.44
C GLY A 73 22.87 -14.88 26.66
N LEU A 74 22.70 -14.97 25.34
CA LEU A 74 22.28 -13.84 24.49
C LEU A 74 20.75 -13.74 24.43
N PRO A 75 20.18 -12.51 24.33
CA PRO A 75 18.76 -12.33 24.11
C PRO A 75 18.33 -13.07 22.85
N GLY A 76 17.40 -14.02 22.97
CA GLY A 76 16.90 -14.75 21.82
C GLY A 76 16.08 -13.82 20.89
N VAL A 77 16.32 -13.88 19.60
CA VAL A 77 15.41 -13.30 18.59
C VAL A 77 14.40 -14.39 18.23
N ARG A 78 13.10 -14.08 18.31
CA ARG A 78 12.07 -14.93 17.71
C ARG A 78 11.89 -14.45 16.29
N HIS A 79 12.12 -15.35 15.36
CA HIS A 79 12.00 -15.13 13.92
C HIS A 79 10.85 -15.95 13.36
N ARG A 80 10.13 -15.43 12.37
CA ARG A 80 9.05 -16.10 11.67
C ARG A 80 9.02 -15.69 10.22
N GLU A 81 8.95 -16.68 9.34
CA GLU A 81 8.76 -16.49 7.90
C GLU A 81 7.37 -17.00 7.49
N LEU A 82 6.63 -16.18 6.76
CA LEU A 82 5.33 -16.54 6.20
C LEU A 82 5.35 -16.37 4.69
N LYS A 83 4.73 -17.31 3.96
CA LYS A 83 4.31 -17.08 2.59
C LYS A 83 2.80 -17.07 2.53
N SER A 84 2.28 -16.07 1.83
CA SER A 84 0.85 -15.78 1.79
C SER A 84 0.41 -15.41 0.38
N ASP A 85 -0.86 -15.63 0.09
CA ASP A 85 -1.56 -14.90 -0.96
C ASP A 85 -2.19 -13.65 -0.34
N LEU A 86 -1.87 -12.48 -0.90
CA LEU A 86 -2.50 -11.21 -0.56
C LEU A 86 -3.60 -10.92 -1.57
N LEU A 87 -4.80 -10.64 -1.06
CA LEU A 87 -5.99 -10.43 -1.88
C LEU A 87 -6.68 -9.14 -1.50
N LEU A 88 -7.21 -8.46 -2.50
CA LEU A 88 -8.13 -7.34 -2.35
C LEU A 88 -9.47 -7.72 -2.99
N VAL A 89 -10.52 -7.77 -2.20
CA VAL A 89 -11.87 -8.10 -2.67
C VAL A 89 -12.86 -7.03 -2.26
N ARG A 90 -13.90 -6.85 -3.07
CA ARG A 90 -15.08 -6.08 -2.71
C ARG A 90 -16.26 -7.04 -2.60
N PRO A 91 -16.70 -7.38 -1.37
CA PRO A 91 -17.84 -8.26 -1.20
C PRO A 91 -19.11 -7.67 -1.83
N VAL A 92 -19.99 -8.51 -2.33
CA VAL A 92 -21.28 -8.08 -2.90
C VAL A 92 -22.10 -7.34 -1.82
N GLY A 93 -22.56 -6.12 -2.14
CA GLY A 93 -23.28 -5.27 -1.19
C GLY A 93 -22.42 -4.54 -0.15
N ALA A 94 -21.11 -4.67 -0.20
CA ALA A 94 -20.23 -3.91 0.69
C ALA A 94 -19.77 -2.59 0.06
N ASP A 95 -19.78 -1.53 0.86
CA ASP A 95 -19.33 -0.19 0.45
C ASP A 95 -17.80 -0.03 0.49
N ARG A 96 -17.09 -1.02 1.02
CA ARG A 96 -15.63 -0.96 1.23
C ARG A 96 -14.94 -2.19 0.68
N TRP A 97 -13.70 -1.99 0.29
CA TRP A 97 -12.76 -3.04 -0.06
C TRP A 97 -12.24 -3.73 1.20
N VAL A 98 -12.10 -5.04 1.12
CA VAL A 98 -11.49 -5.87 2.16
C VAL A 98 -10.20 -6.44 1.61
N GLN A 99 -9.09 -6.10 2.24
CA GLN A 99 -7.80 -6.72 1.97
C GLN A 99 -7.52 -7.75 3.04
N PHE A 100 -7.02 -8.90 2.66
CA PHE A 100 -6.63 -9.95 3.60
C PHE A 100 -5.48 -10.78 3.04
N ARG A 101 -4.84 -11.47 3.96
CA ARG A 101 -3.72 -12.37 3.73
C ARG A 101 -4.19 -13.80 3.99
N ASP A 102 -3.90 -14.71 3.07
CA ASP A 102 -4.12 -16.15 3.26
C ASP A 102 -2.76 -16.86 3.35
N VAL A 103 -2.33 -17.18 4.57
CA VAL A 103 -1.04 -17.83 4.83
C VAL A 103 -1.12 -19.29 4.41
N PHE A 104 -0.22 -19.72 3.53
CA PHE A 104 -0.13 -21.10 3.06
C PHE A 104 1.16 -21.82 3.49
N GLU A 105 2.22 -21.08 3.89
CA GLU A 105 3.47 -21.63 4.37
C GLU A 105 3.99 -20.85 5.58
N VAL A 106 4.52 -21.57 6.59
CA VAL A 106 5.08 -21.01 7.83
C VAL A 106 6.41 -21.67 8.10
N ASP A 107 7.49 -20.89 8.21
CA ASP A 107 8.85 -21.36 8.49
C ASP A 107 9.26 -22.53 7.55
N GLY A 108 8.96 -22.40 6.24
CA GLY A 108 9.25 -23.39 5.22
C GLY A 108 8.31 -24.61 5.20
N ARG A 109 7.26 -24.63 6.04
CA ARG A 109 6.30 -25.75 6.11
C ARG A 109 4.92 -25.33 5.58
N PRO A 110 4.36 -26.06 4.62
CA PRO A 110 3.01 -25.78 4.16
C PRO A 110 2.00 -26.02 5.29
N VAL A 111 1.06 -25.09 5.48
CA VAL A 111 0.02 -25.16 6.53
C VAL A 111 -1.36 -25.38 5.94
N ARG A 112 -1.51 -25.24 4.62
CA ARG A 112 -2.80 -25.49 3.93
C ARG A 112 -2.63 -25.61 2.41
N ASP A 113 -3.70 -26.15 1.76
CA ASP A 113 -3.81 -26.19 0.32
C ASP A 113 -4.20 -24.81 -0.22
N ARG A 114 -3.27 -24.19 -0.93
CA ARG A 114 -3.39 -22.86 -1.52
C ARG A 114 -4.51 -22.76 -2.56
N ASN A 115 -4.58 -23.74 -3.46
CA ASN A 115 -5.41 -23.65 -4.66
C ASN A 115 -6.91 -23.80 -4.37
N GLN A 116 -7.29 -24.72 -3.49
CA GLN A 116 -8.69 -24.96 -3.15
C GLN A 116 -9.36 -23.76 -2.50
N ARG A 117 -8.61 -23.00 -1.73
CA ARG A 117 -9.15 -21.89 -0.95
C ARG A 117 -9.39 -20.65 -1.81
N LEU A 118 -8.44 -20.31 -2.67
CA LEU A 118 -8.59 -19.22 -3.63
C LEU A 118 -9.78 -19.46 -4.58
N MET A 119 -9.93 -20.69 -5.07
CA MET A 119 -11.06 -21.05 -5.93
C MET A 119 -12.42 -20.80 -5.25
N LYS A 120 -12.58 -21.20 -3.99
CA LYS A 120 -13.84 -21.00 -3.27
C LYS A 120 -14.22 -19.54 -3.09
N LEU A 121 -13.24 -18.67 -2.87
CA LEU A 121 -13.47 -17.22 -2.67
C LEU A 121 -13.97 -16.52 -3.94
N PHE A 122 -13.52 -16.95 -5.11
CA PHE A 122 -13.81 -16.28 -6.37
C PHE A 122 -14.94 -16.94 -7.18
N VAL A 123 -15.16 -18.24 -7.03
CA VAL A 123 -16.20 -18.99 -7.78
C VAL A 123 -17.61 -18.72 -7.25
N THR A 124 -17.74 -18.36 -5.97
CA THR A 124 -19.06 -18.14 -5.35
C THR A 124 -19.06 -16.79 -4.60
N PRO A 125 -19.01 -15.64 -5.30
CA PRO A 125 -19.15 -14.35 -4.63
C PRO A 125 -20.59 -14.27 -4.05
N SER A 126 -20.70 -14.41 -2.75
CA SER A 126 -21.95 -14.29 -2.03
C SER A 126 -21.82 -13.28 -0.90
N SER A 127 -22.93 -12.92 -0.25
CA SER A 127 -22.90 -12.14 1.00
C SER A 127 -22.03 -12.78 2.09
N ALA A 128 -21.78 -14.09 1.99
CA ALA A 128 -20.86 -14.83 2.85
C ALA A 128 -19.36 -14.52 2.58
N THR A 129 -19.01 -13.89 1.45
CA THR A 129 -17.61 -13.62 1.10
C THR A 129 -16.93 -12.70 2.11
N ALA A 130 -17.65 -11.73 2.70
CA ALA A 130 -17.11 -10.85 3.74
C ALA A 130 -16.75 -11.64 5.01
N ASN A 131 -17.65 -12.51 5.48
CA ASN A 131 -17.42 -13.36 6.65
C ASN A 131 -16.29 -14.36 6.41
N GLN A 132 -16.19 -14.89 5.19
CA GLN A 132 -15.12 -15.79 4.80
C GLN A 132 -13.76 -15.08 4.74
N ALA A 133 -13.70 -13.85 4.22
CA ALA A 133 -12.49 -13.04 4.22
C ALA A 133 -12.04 -12.72 5.65
N GLU A 134 -12.96 -12.38 6.54
CA GLU A 134 -12.69 -12.14 7.95
C GLU A 134 -12.17 -13.40 8.67
N GLN A 135 -12.77 -14.56 8.41
CA GLN A 135 -12.29 -15.83 8.95
C GLN A 135 -10.87 -16.14 8.51
N ILE A 136 -10.55 -15.94 7.22
CA ILE A 136 -9.19 -16.14 6.68
C ILE A 136 -8.20 -15.17 7.32
N ALA A 137 -8.57 -13.90 7.46
CA ALA A 137 -7.73 -12.90 8.11
C ALA A 137 -7.44 -13.28 9.57
N ASN A 138 -8.46 -13.73 10.32
CA ASN A 138 -8.33 -14.17 11.70
C ASN A 138 -7.47 -15.44 11.84
N GLU A 139 -7.62 -16.40 10.95
CA GLU A 139 -6.78 -17.59 10.93
C GLU A 139 -5.32 -17.25 10.62
N SER A 140 -5.09 -16.39 9.63
CA SER A 140 -3.74 -15.98 9.24
C SER A 140 -3.04 -15.16 10.31
N SER A 141 -3.79 -14.36 11.09
CA SER A 141 -3.25 -13.56 12.18
C SER A 141 -2.62 -14.39 13.31
N ARG A 142 -3.01 -15.67 13.45
CA ARG A 142 -2.44 -16.61 14.46
C ARG A 142 -0.97 -16.92 14.21
N TYR A 143 -0.49 -16.75 13.00
CA TYR A 143 0.91 -16.97 12.65
C TYR A 143 1.81 -15.78 12.99
N ASN A 144 1.22 -14.63 13.36
CA ASN A 144 1.98 -13.49 13.82
C ASN A 144 2.68 -13.78 15.16
N ILE A 145 3.93 -13.37 15.27
CA ILE A 145 4.69 -13.44 16.52
C ILE A 145 4.59 -12.14 17.33
N GLY A 146 4.83 -12.23 18.64
CA GLY A 146 4.65 -11.12 19.57
C GLY A 146 3.26 -11.14 20.21
N ASN A 147 3.09 -10.39 21.30
CA ASN A 147 1.83 -10.30 22.06
C ASN A 147 0.96 -9.15 21.54
N LEU A 148 0.82 -9.03 20.21
CA LEU A 148 0.11 -7.96 19.57
C LEU A 148 -0.77 -8.51 18.44
N LEU A 149 -2.08 -8.26 18.52
CA LEU A 149 -2.98 -8.52 17.41
C LEU A 149 -2.77 -7.44 16.34
N ARG A 150 -2.33 -7.86 15.16
CA ARG A 150 -2.05 -6.98 14.02
C ARG A 150 -3.06 -7.22 12.90
N THR A 151 -3.97 -6.29 12.74
CA THR A 151 -4.99 -6.30 11.68
C THR A 151 -4.83 -5.13 10.71
N VAL A 152 -3.90 -4.21 11.02
CA VAL A 152 -3.66 -2.99 10.25
C VAL A 152 -2.46 -3.09 9.31
N ASN A 153 -1.73 -4.19 9.33
CA ASN A 153 -0.54 -4.44 8.51
C ASN A 153 -0.90 -4.89 7.08
N LEU A 154 -1.68 -4.07 6.42
CA LEU A 154 -2.14 -4.29 5.05
C LEU A 154 -1.60 -3.16 4.14
N PRO A 155 -0.99 -3.50 3.00
CA PRO A 155 -0.24 -2.52 2.21
C PRO A 155 -1.10 -1.44 1.55
N VAL A 156 -2.41 -1.60 1.46
CA VAL A 156 -3.29 -0.55 0.89
C VAL A 156 -4.09 0.21 1.95
N LEU A 157 -3.94 -0.11 3.25
CA LEU A 157 -4.75 0.50 4.30
C LEU A 157 -4.63 2.03 4.34
N ALA A 158 -3.40 2.54 4.28
CA ALA A 158 -3.16 3.99 4.31
C ALA A 158 -3.82 4.73 3.13
N LEU A 159 -3.97 4.08 1.97
CA LEU A 159 -4.58 4.70 0.78
C LEU A 159 -6.04 5.09 1.01
N ALA A 160 -6.75 4.38 1.90
CA ALA A 160 -8.14 4.71 2.24
C ALA A 160 -8.29 6.12 2.82
N ILE A 161 -7.25 6.69 3.43
CA ILE A 161 -7.22 8.08 3.94
C ILE A 161 -7.42 9.11 2.81
N LEU A 162 -6.93 8.78 1.61
CA LEU A 162 -7.04 9.64 0.43
C LEU A 162 -8.39 9.51 -0.29
N GLU A 163 -9.25 8.54 0.08
CA GLU A 163 -10.59 8.46 -0.49
C GLU A 163 -11.36 9.75 -0.22
N PRO A 164 -12.09 10.33 -1.18
CA PRO A 164 -12.77 11.62 -1.02
C PRO A 164 -13.65 11.70 0.23
N ARG A 165 -14.36 10.61 0.56
CA ARG A 165 -15.23 10.51 1.75
C ARG A 165 -14.48 10.50 3.08
N GLN A 166 -13.16 10.22 3.07
CA GLN A 166 -12.34 10.15 4.29
C GLN A 166 -11.50 11.41 4.49
N GLN A 167 -11.23 12.17 3.42
CA GLN A 167 -10.31 13.30 3.49
C GLN A 167 -10.71 14.36 4.52
N SER A 168 -12.01 14.61 4.71
CA SER A 168 -12.51 15.58 5.70
C SER A 168 -12.11 15.25 7.14
N ARG A 169 -11.82 13.99 7.44
CA ARG A 169 -11.38 13.52 8.77
C ARG A 169 -9.94 13.88 9.08
N PHE A 170 -9.19 14.36 8.08
CA PHE A 170 -7.75 14.60 8.17
C PHE A 170 -7.38 16.03 7.79
N VAL A 171 -6.36 16.54 8.45
CA VAL A 171 -5.67 17.76 8.02
C VAL A 171 -4.45 17.35 7.21
N PHE A 172 -4.33 17.90 6.00
CA PHE A 172 -3.22 17.64 5.09
C PHE A 172 -2.33 18.87 4.97
N LYS A 173 -1.02 18.64 4.81
CA LYS A 173 -0.03 19.72 4.59
C LYS A 173 1.09 19.22 3.68
N ARG A 174 1.43 19.98 2.65
CA ARG A 174 2.65 19.73 1.91
C ARG A 174 3.86 20.04 2.80
N ILE A 175 4.75 19.07 3.02
CA ILE A 175 5.89 19.16 3.94
C ILE A 175 7.23 19.05 3.25
N GLY A 176 7.27 18.71 1.96
CA GLY A 176 8.53 18.62 1.22
C GLY A 176 8.36 18.25 -0.25
N LYS A 177 9.51 18.12 -0.90
CA LYS A 177 9.66 17.48 -2.21
C LYS A 177 10.29 16.10 -1.95
N GLY A 178 9.84 15.09 -2.68
CA GLY A 178 10.18 13.71 -2.38
C GLY A 178 11.46 13.22 -3.00
N GLY A 179 11.95 12.12 -2.53
CA GLY A 179 13.13 11.32 -2.83
C GLY A 179 13.36 10.30 -1.73
N ASP A 180 13.11 10.69 -0.47
CA ASP A 180 13.50 9.92 0.71
C ASP A 180 12.33 9.04 1.25
N ALA A 181 11.72 8.21 0.38
CA ALA A 181 10.77 7.22 0.87
C ALA A 181 11.52 6.14 1.68
N PRO A 182 11.01 5.75 2.87
CA PRO A 182 11.72 4.85 3.80
C PRO A 182 11.71 3.38 3.35
N VAL A 183 11.13 3.09 2.22
CA VAL A 183 11.00 1.77 1.60
C VAL A 183 11.33 1.85 0.12
N ARG A 184 11.64 0.70 -0.49
CA ARG A 184 11.76 0.62 -1.95
C ARG A 184 10.46 1.07 -2.60
N SER A 185 10.53 2.00 -3.53
CA SER A 185 9.38 2.53 -4.25
C SER A 185 9.80 3.35 -5.46
N ALA A 186 8.88 3.61 -6.37
CA ALA A 186 9.09 4.52 -7.49
C ALA A 186 9.41 5.97 -7.05
N ALA A 187 9.08 6.34 -5.81
CA ALA A 187 9.37 7.67 -5.27
C ALA A 187 10.86 8.00 -5.21
N ALA A 188 11.72 6.99 -5.04
CA ALA A 188 13.17 7.17 -4.97
C ALA A 188 13.80 7.67 -6.28
N ALA A 189 13.17 7.39 -7.42
CA ALA A 189 13.61 7.81 -8.74
C ALA A 189 12.88 9.04 -9.30
N ALA A 190 11.80 9.48 -8.64
CA ALA A 190 10.94 10.55 -9.16
C ALA A 190 11.38 11.93 -8.68
N THR A 191 11.59 12.86 -9.64
CA THR A 191 12.08 14.23 -9.36
C THR A 191 11.01 15.23 -8.95
N THR A 192 9.72 14.95 -9.21
CA THR A 192 8.59 15.87 -9.04
C THR A 192 7.59 15.44 -7.96
N VAL A 193 7.98 14.53 -7.09
CA VAL A 193 7.09 14.00 -6.05
C VAL A 193 6.86 15.03 -4.93
N TRP A 194 5.62 15.15 -4.48
CA TRP A 194 5.28 15.90 -3.29
C TRP A 194 5.21 14.97 -2.08
N VAL A 195 5.77 15.43 -0.95
CA VAL A 195 5.53 14.79 0.34
C VAL A 195 4.41 15.53 1.04
N ILE A 196 3.28 14.83 1.24
CA ILE A 196 2.09 15.37 1.89
C ILE A 196 1.94 14.67 3.23
N GLY A 197 2.12 15.43 4.31
CA GLY A 197 1.84 14.99 5.67
C GLY A 197 0.34 15.03 5.95
N TYR A 198 -0.13 14.09 6.78
CA TYR A 198 -1.52 14.06 7.22
C TYR A 198 -1.63 13.76 8.72
N ARG A 199 -2.74 14.17 9.34
CA ARG A 199 -3.10 13.87 10.73
C ARG A 199 -4.61 13.80 10.86
N GLU A 200 -5.11 12.72 11.48
CA GLU A 200 -6.53 12.56 11.81
C GLU A 200 -6.96 13.54 12.90
N VAL A 201 -8.10 14.15 12.73
CA VAL A 201 -8.64 15.20 13.63
C VAL A 201 -10.02 14.88 14.18
N GLU A 202 -10.73 13.93 13.58
CA GLU A 202 -12.04 13.51 14.07
C GLU A 202 -11.92 12.41 15.13
N GLY A 203 -12.80 12.44 16.13
CA GLY A 203 -13.04 11.33 17.05
C GLY A 203 -13.66 10.14 16.33
N GLN A 204 -13.68 8.98 17.00
CA GLN A 204 -13.97 7.68 16.38
C GLN A 204 -12.99 7.38 15.22
N THR A 205 -11.73 7.33 15.56
CA THR A 205 -10.64 7.19 14.60
C THR A 205 -10.78 5.96 13.70
N MET A 206 -10.16 6.03 12.52
CA MET A 206 -10.20 4.95 11.54
C MET A 206 -9.57 3.65 12.09
N ILE A 207 -8.54 3.78 12.93
CA ILE A 207 -7.89 2.67 13.61
C ILE A 207 -8.27 2.72 15.08
N ARG A 208 -8.61 1.56 15.65
CA ARG A 208 -8.97 1.41 17.06
C ARG A 208 -8.31 0.18 17.65
N THR A 209 -8.09 0.22 18.95
CA THR A 209 -7.68 -0.97 19.70
C THR A 209 -8.83 -2.00 19.77
N THR A 210 -8.51 -3.23 20.19
CA THR A 210 -9.53 -4.27 20.45
C THR A 210 -10.58 -3.86 21.48
N ASN A 211 -10.24 -2.91 22.37
CA ASN A 211 -11.15 -2.33 23.37
C ASN A 211 -11.82 -1.05 22.87
N PHE A 212 -11.89 -0.84 21.54
CA PHE A 212 -12.53 0.30 20.88
C PHE A 212 -11.97 1.68 21.25
N ARG A 213 -10.76 1.77 21.81
CA ARG A 213 -10.09 3.05 22.04
C ARG A 213 -9.53 3.59 20.75
N ASP A 214 -9.66 4.89 20.57
CA ASP A 214 -9.13 5.60 19.42
C ASP A 214 -7.61 5.53 19.33
N MET A 215 -7.11 5.32 18.13
CA MET A 215 -5.70 5.37 17.75
C MET A 215 -5.54 6.33 16.57
N PRO A 216 -5.44 7.64 16.82
CA PRO A 216 -5.36 8.63 15.75
C PRO A 216 -4.23 8.32 14.77
N ALA A 217 -4.56 8.37 13.49
CA ALA A 217 -3.62 8.12 12.42
C ALA A 217 -2.93 9.42 11.97
N ARG A 218 -1.64 9.34 11.70
CA ARG A 218 -0.83 10.37 11.05
C ARG A 218 0.21 9.73 10.16
N GLY A 219 0.82 10.51 9.27
CA GLY A 219 1.87 9.97 8.41
C GLY A 219 2.15 10.85 7.21
N ARG A 220 2.59 10.21 6.14
CA ARG A 220 3.00 10.90 4.91
C ARG A 220 2.63 10.09 3.69
N PHE A 221 2.35 10.80 2.59
CA PHE A 221 2.24 10.24 1.25
C PHE A 221 3.28 10.88 0.33
N TRP A 222 3.87 10.08 -0.53
CA TRP A 222 4.67 10.51 -1.66
C TRP A 222 3.79 10.43 -2.91
N ILE A 223 3.40 11.60 -3.43
CA ILE A 223 2.40 11.71 -4.50
C ILE A 223 2.99 12.43 -5.70
N GLU A 224 2.76 11.91 -6.88
CA GLU A 224 2.97 12.63 -8.13
C GLU A 224 1.83 13.65 -8.31
N PRO A 225 2.12 14.96 -8.30
CA PRO A 225 1.08 15.98 -8.20
C PRO A 225 0.16 16.08 -9.42
N ASP A 226 0.65 15.67 -10.61
CA ASP A 226 -0.10 15.79 -11.85
C ASP A 226 -1.13 14.67 -12.04
N SER A 227 -0.81 13.45 -11.67
CA SER A 227 -1.68 12.27 -11.76
C SER A 227 -2.41 11.94 -10.46
N GLY A 228 -1.90 12.40 -9.31
CA GLY A 228 -2.35 11.97 -7.99
C GLY A 228 -1.84 10.58 -7.59
N GLN A 229 -0.97 9.96 -8.40
CA GLN A 229 -0.43 8.63 -8.16
C GLN A 229 0.38 8.59 -6.87
N VAL A 230 0.08 7.61 -6.00
CA VAL A 230 0.81 7.40 -4.74
C VAL A 230 1.97 6.43 -5.00
N LEU A 231 3.18 6.88 -4.70
CA LEU A 231 4.40 6.11 -4.90
C LEU A 231 4.92 5.48 -3.60
N ALA A 232 4.59 6.07 -2.45
CA ALA A 232 4.84 5.49 -1.14
C ALA A 232 3.86 6.06 -0.11
N SER A 233 3.66 5.33 0.97
CA SER A 233 2.86 5.76 2.12
C SER A 233 3.55 5.41 3.44
N GLU A 234 3.33 6.24 4.45
CA GLU A 234 3.69 5.99 5.84
C GLU A 234 2.44 6.20 6.69
N LEU A 235 2.11 5.23 7.51
CA LEU A 235 1.01 5.27 8.46
C LEU A 235 1.56 5.08 9.87
N ILE A 236 1.27 6.00 10.76
CA ILE A 236 1.60 5.94 12.18
C ILE A 236 0.30 5.98 12.95
N ALA A 237 -0.03 4.91 13.64
CA ALA A 237 -1.15 4.83 14.57
C ALA A 237 -0.62 4.73 16.00
N GLN A 238 -1.12 5.56 16.91
CA GLN A 238 -0.57 5.66 18.26
C GLN A 238 -1.65 5.88 19.30
N ASP A 239 -1.54 5.13 20.41
CA ASP A 239 -2.25 5.41 21.67
C ASP A 239 -1.26 5.52 22.84
N LEU A 240 -1.78 5.51 24.08
CA LEU A 240 -0.95 5.58 25.28
C LEU A 240 -0.07 4.35 25.50
N SER A 241 -0.36 3.22 24.86
CA SER A 241 0.29 1.94 25.11
C SER A 241 1.12 1.43 23.94
N LEU A 242 0.79 1.85 22.71
CA LEU A 242 1.34 1.29 21.48
C LEU A 242 1.58 2.38 20.44
N THR A 243 2.69 2.28 19.74
CA THR A 243 2.93 2.99 18.47
C THR A 243 3.18 1.96 17.39
N GLY A 244 2.35 1.98 16.34
CA GLY A 244 2.55 1.21 15.12
C GLY A 244 2.99 2.14 13.98
N VAL A 245 4.02 1.76 13.25
CA VAL A 245 4.50 2.45 12.05
C VAL A 245 4.50 1.46 10.91
N ILE A 246 3.83 1.80 9.80
CA ILE A 246 3.77 0.99 8.59
C ILE A 246 4.17 1.86 7.42
N THR A 247 5.13 1.41 6.63
CA THR A 247 5.57 2.08 5.40
C THR A 247 5.41 1.14 4.22
N VAL A 248 4.90 1.66 3.11
CA VAL A 248 4.64 0.87 1.89
C VAL A 248 5.18 1.61 0.68
N GLY A 249 5.89 0.89 -0.19
CA GLY A 249 6.30 1.37 -1.49
C GLY A 249 5.50 0.73 -2.60
N TYR A 250 5.21 1.51 -3.63
CA TYR A 250 4.44 1.08 -4.80
C TYR A 250 5.25 1.29 -6.07
N GLU A 251 5.12 0.33 -7.00
CA GLU A 251 5.68 0.42 -8.35
C GLU A 251 4.66 -0.09 -9.36
N ARG A 252 4.86 0.25 -10.63
CA ARG A 252 4.00 -0.24 -11.71
C ARG A 252 4.38 -1.69 -12.04
N GLU A 253 3.41 -2.60 -11.95
CA GLU A 253 3.53 -3.96 -12.46
C GLU A 253 3.36 -3.94 -13.98
N PRO A 254 4.41 -4.24 -14.76
CA PRO A 254 4.35 -4.08 -16.22
C PRO A 254 3.31 -4.99 -16.87
N ALA A 255 3.15 -6.22 -16.39
CA ALA A 255 2.23 -7.20 -16.98
C ALA A 255 0.76 -6.81 -16.83
N LEU A 256 0.41 -6.11 -15.75
CA LEU A 256 -0.95 -5.70 -15.43
C LEU A 256 -1.19 -4.21 -15.70
N ASN A 257 -0.12 -3.45 -15.94
CA ASN A 257 -0.14 -2.00 -16.11
C ASN A 257 -0.83 -1.24 -14.94
N VAL A 258 -0.68 -1.74 -13.72
CA VAL A 258 -1.26 -1.19 -12.49
C VAL A 258 -0.19 -0.94 -11.43
N MET A 259 -0.37 0.07 -10.57
CA MET A 259 0.47 0.26 -9.41
C MET A 259 0.15 -0.79 -8.36
N VAL A 260 1.18 -1.45 -7.85
CA VAL A 260 1.08 -2.51 -6.85
C VAL A 260 2.02 -2.24 -5.68
N PRO A 261 1.72 -2.67 -4.46
CA PRO A 261 2.67 -2.65 -3.37
C PRO A 261 3.82 -3.62 -3.69
N ILE A 262 5.07 -3.18 -3.50
CA ILE A 262 6.24 -4.03 -3.73
C ILE A 262 6.97 -4.37 -2.43
N GLN A 263 6.89 -3.49 -1.44
CA GLN A 263 7.49 -3.68 -0.13
C GLN A 263 6.66 -3.00 0.95
N MET A 264 6.49 -3.66 2.08
CA MET A 264 5.95 -3.08 3.31
C MET A 264 6.93 -3.34 4.44
N LYS A 265 7.18 -2.32 5.26
CA LYS A 265 7.88 -2.46 6.54
C LYS A 265 6.98 -2.01 7.67
N GLU A 266 7.04 -2.72 8.77
CA GLU A 266 6.28 -2.38 9.96
C GLU A 266 7.13 -2.46 11.22
N ARG A 267 6.76 -1.62 12.19
CA ARG A 267 7.35 -1.60 13.51
C ARG A 267 6.30 -1.27 14.55
N TYR A 268 6.27 -2.04 15.62
CA TYR A 268 5.38 -1.84 16.75
C TYR A 268 6.17 -1.71 18.03
N ASP A 269 6.05 -0.57 18.69
CA ASP A 269 6.69 -0.26 19.96
C ASP A 269 5.64 -0.21 21.06
N LEU A 270 5.72 -1.15 22.01
CA LEU A 270 4.89 -1.20 23.21
C LEU A 270 5.56 -0.37 24.31
N ARG A 271 4.85 0.59 24.89
CA ARG A 271 5.40 1.48 25.93
C ARG A 271 5.82 0.77 27.20
N ARG A 272 5.12 -0.34 27.54
CA ARG A 272 5.41 -1.22 28.69
C ARG A 272 5.35 -2.66 28.20
N GLY A 273 6.36 -3.07 27.47
CA GLY A 273 6.33 -4.39 26.86
C GLY A 273 7.71 -4.90 26.50
N PRO A 274 7.76 -6.10 25.94
CA PRO A 274 8.98 -6.65 25.38
C PRO A 274 9.45 -5.76 24.21
N SER A 275 10.61 -6.11 23.69
CA SER A 275 11.23 -5.42 22.55
C SER A 275 10.25 -5.23 21.36
N PRO A 276 10.52 -4.24 20.50
CA PRO A 276 9.69 -3.99 19.35
C PRO A 276 9.46 -5.24 18.50
N VAL A 277 8.27 -5.35 17.94
CA VAL A 277 7.98 -6.27 16.84
C VAL A 277 8.28 -5.55 15.55
N THR A 278 9.07 -6.13 14.67
CA THR A 278 9.32 -5.63 13.31
C THR A 278 8.85 -6.64 12.29
N GLY A 279 8.43 -6.16 11.12
CA GLY A 279 8.06 -7.00 10.00
C GLY A 279 8.48 -6.37 8.68
N GLU A 280 8.79 -7.21 7.72
CA GLU A 280 9.04 -6.82 6.34
C GLU A 280 8.33 -7.80 5.41
N ALA A 281 7.50 -7.27 4.53
CA ALA A 281 6.83 -8.02 3.49
C ALA A 281 7.31 -7.55 2.12
N ASN A 282 7.59 -8.49 1.22
CA ASN A 282 7.88 -8.25 -0.18
C ASN A 282 6.81 -8.94 -1.02
N TYR A 283 6.30 -8.21 -2.02
CA TYR A 283 5.20 -8.66 -2.88
C TYR A 283 5.72 -8.94 -4.28
N ARG A 284 5.24 -10.05 -4.87
CA ARG A 284 5.63 -10.50 -6.21
C ARG A 284 4.55 -11.34 -6.86
N SER A 285 4.79 -11.82 -8.08
CA SER A 285 3.93 -12.77 -8.79
C SER A 285 2.47 -12.31 -8.86
N PHE A 286 2.27 -11.03 -9.19
CA PHE A 286 0.94 -10.46 -9.35
C PHE A 286 0.21 -11.13 -10.51
N ARG A 287 -1.00 -11.63 -10.23
CA ARG A 287 -1.83 -12.30 -11.21
C ARG A 287 -3.28 -11.91 -11.05
N GLN A 288 -3.97 -11.74 -12.16
CA GLN A 288 -5.41 -11.53 -12.14
C GLN A 288 -6.11 -12.88 -12.03
N PHE A 289 -6.95 -13.03 -11.03
CA PHE A 289 -7.78 -14.21 -10.87
C PHE A 289 -9.04 -14.03 -11.72
N GLN A 290 -9.15 -14.78 -12.81
CA GLN A 290 -10.34 -14.81 -13.67
C GLN A 290 -11.09 -16.09 -13.42
N VAL A 291 -12.35 -15.99 -13.01
CA VAL A 291 -13.26 -17.12 -12.94
C VAL A 291 -13.90 -17.28 -14.33
N LYS A 292 -13.52 -18.32 -15.07
CA LYS A 292 -14.28 -18.74 -16.24
C LYS A 292 -15.44 -19.60 -15.73
N VAL A 293 -16.65 -19.06 -15.78
CA VAL A 293 -17.86 -19.85 -15.55
C VAL A 293 -18.22 -20.47 -16.89
N ASP A 294 -17.94 -21.76 -17.07
CA ASP A 294 -18.48 -22.53 -18.18
C ASP A 294 -19.96 -22.87 -17.84
N GLU A 295 -20.87 -21.99 -18.24
CA GLU A 295 -22.31 -22.32 -18.20
C GLU A 295 -22.59 -23.47 -19.18
N LYS A 296 -22.62 -24.68 -18.67
CA LYS A 296 -23.28 -25.78 -19.38
C LYS A 296 -24.80 -25.62 -19.26
N ILE A 297 -25.39 -24.89 -20.21
CA ILE A 297 -26.85 -24.89 -20.36
C ILE A 297 -27.24 -26.30 -20.73
N ALA A 298 -27.84 -27.04 -19.80
CA ALA A 298 -28.44 -28.34 -20.11
C ALA A 298 -29.60 -28.11 -21.09
N PRO A 299 -29.73 -28.90 -22.19
CA PRO A 299 -30.83 -28.72 -23.10
C PRO A 299 -32.16 -29.06 -22.38
N ILE A 300 -33.10 -28.12 -22.49
CA ILE A 300 -34.47 -28.32 -22.00
C ILE A 300 -35.08 -29.46 -22.83
N VAL A 301 -35.22 -30.63 -22.24
CA VAL A 301 -36.02 -31.73 -22.83
C VAL A 301 -37.47 -31.30 -22.69
N LYS A 302 -38.13 -30.96 -23.82
CA LYS A 302 -39.58 -30.79 -23.88
C LYS A 302 -40.20 -32.18 -23.93
N GLU A 303 -41.01 -32.52 -22.92
CA GLU A 303 -41.99 -33.62 -22.98
C GLU A 303 -43.18 -33.23 -23.87
#